data_02bfdeada335e43cee5091d7a2a78f0b
#
_entry.id   02bfdeada335e43cee5091d7a2a78f0b
#
_cell.length_a   1.000
_cell.length_b   1.000
_cell.length_c   1.000
_cell.angle_alpha   90.00
_cell.angle_beta   90.00
_cell.angle_gamma   90.00
#
_symmetry.space_group_name_H-M   'P 1'
#
loop_
_entity.id
_entity.type
_entity.pdbx_description
1 polymer ?
#
loop_
_entity_poly.entity_id
_entity_poly.type
_entity_poly.pdbx_seq_one_letter_code
_entity_poly.pdbx_strand_id
1 'polypeptide(L)'
;MTQRSCSRRHFLAGFAGGLLLPALARAADDAAKAPVEADPAVVERVQRADAIRFPRESFQTEIVVRNYSNGVEGDARTFRVLSRGNDNTIVLTLEPATERGQALLMRGRDLWVFMPSVSQPVRLSLAQRLTGQVANGDLARANFAGDYTPALAGKETIDGTPALVLDLAAVDRGVTYARVRYWIAEADNRPLKAEFYALSGRLLKVARYEDFRELAGRVRPTRLVMEDALKQGEVSVLTYENMNVRDLPERMFTREYLRRLQ
;
A
#
# COMPACT_ATOMS: atom_id res chain seq x y z
N MET A 1 44.34 -47.09 -50.89
CA MET A 1 45.77 -47.41 -50.63
C MET A 1 45.98 -47.24 -49.14
N THR A 2 46.03 -48.38 -48.50
CA THR A 2 47.12 -48.91 -47.66
C THR A 2 47.26 -48.20 -46.34
N GLN A 3 46.85 -48.80 -45.32
CA GLN A 3 47.36 -49.91 -44.48
C GLN A 3 47.91 -49.41 -43.16
N ARG A 4 47.31 -49.95 -42.07
CA ARG A 4 47.94 -50.75 -41.00
C ARG A 4 48.94 -49.98 -40.10
N SER A 5 48.96 -50.18 -38.78
CA SER A 5 49.00 -51.41 -38.00
C SER A 5 49.12 -50.99 -36.52
N CYS A 6 48.33 -51.50 -35.62
CA CYS A 6 48.68 -52.54 -34.62
C CYS A 6 49.85 -52.21 -33.66
N SER A 7 49.77 -52.10 -32.38
CA SER A 7 49.93 -53.17 -31.42
C SER A 7 50.34 -52.73 -30.01
N ARG A 8 49.70 -53.32 -29.02
CA ARG A 8 50.16 -53.92 -27.74
C ARG A 8 50.50 -53.04 -26.51
N ARG A 9 49.65 -53.22 -25.60
CA ARG A 9 49.82 -53.73 -24.21
C ARG A 9 51.04 -53.24 -23.43
N HIS A 10 50.80 -52.66 -22.27
CA HIS A 10 51.31 -53.28 -21.01
C HIS A 10 50.47 -52.70 -19.79
N PHE A 11 50.11 -53.65 -18.94
CA PHE A 11 49.56 -53.50 -17.59
C PHE A 11 50.56 -52.83 -16.66
N LEU A 12 50.06 -51.95 -15.82
CA LEU A 12 50.60 -51.79 -14.47
C LEU A 12 49.53 -51.19 -13.56
N ALA A 13 49.23 -51.93 -12.50
CA ALA A 13 48.35 -51.57 -11.40
C ALA A 13 48.97 -50.48 -10.55
N GLY A 14 48.20 -49.48 -10.18
CA GLY A 14 48.57 -48.49 -9.23
C GLY A 14 47.39 -48.13 -8.32
N PHE A 15 47.45 -48.58 -7.09
CA PHE A 15 46.62 -48.21 -5.97
C PHE A 15 46.68 -46.69 -5.79
N ALA A 16 45.52 -46.04 -5.70
CA ALA A 16 45.47 -44.69 -5.16
C ALA A 16 44.19 -44.48 -4.35
N GLY A 17 44.37 -44.28 -3.08
CA GLY A 17 43.32 -44.11 -2.08
C GLY A 17 42.35 -42.97 -2.39
N GLY A 18 41.10 -43.26 -2.23
CA GLY A 18 40.06 -42.27 -2.26
C GLY A 18 40.05 -41.40 -1.00
N LEU A 19 40.37 -40.15 -1.15
CA LEU A 19 40.06 -39.11 -0.15
C LEU A 19 38.59 -38.74 -0.32
N LEU A 20 37.72 -39.31 0.50
CA LEU A 20 36.39 -38.84 0.75
C LEU A 20 36.45 -37.51 1.48
N LEU A 21 36.31 -36.41 0.77
CA LEU A 21 35.99 -35.12 1.37
C LEU A 21 34.51 -35.14 1.79
N PRO A 22 34.17 -34.88 3.07
CA PRO A 22 32.79 -34.69 3.44
C PRO A 22 32.33 -33.39 2.82
N ALA A 23 31.34 -33.49 1.90
CA ALA A 23 30.56 -32.36 1.49
C ALA A 23 29.82 -31.83 2.73
N LEU A 24 30.33 -30.76 3.31
CA LEU A 24 29.61 -29.94 4.25
C LEU A 24 28.41 -29.33 3.49
N ALA A 25 27.29 -30.04 3.57
CA ALA A 25 26.00 -29.49 3.21
C ALA A 25 25.78 -28.27 4.13
N ARG A 26 25.96 -27.10 3.57
CA ARG A 26 25.54 -25.83 4.17
C ARG A 26 24.03 -25.87 4.12
N ALA A 27 23.41 -26.43 5.18
CA ALA A 27 21.99 -26.22 5.44
C ALA A 27 21.82 -24.70 5.56
N ALA A 28 21.23 -24.11 4.54
CA ALA A 28 20.73 -22.75 4.61
C ALA A 28 19.71 -22.77 5.75
N ASP A 29 20.05 -22.04 6.79
CA ASP A 29 19.19 -21.77 7.93
C ASP A 29 18.06 -20.86 7.43
N ASP A 30 17.07 -21.46 6.81
CA ASP A 30 15.77 -20.85 6.54
C ASP A 30 14.94 -20.99 7.84
N ALA A 31 15.50 -20.43 8.90
CA ALA A 31 14.77 -20.21 10.12
C ALA A 31 13.65 -19.24 9.76
N ALA A 32 12.46 -19.77 9.55
CA ALA A 32 11.24 -19.01 9.51
C ALA A 32 11.25 -18.09 10.74
N LYS A 33 11.59 -16.82 10.51
CA LYS A 33 11.67 -15.80 11.55
C LYS A 33 10.28 -15.76 12.19
N ALA A 34 10.19 -16.21 13.45
CA ALA A 34 8.94 -16.15 14.21
C ALA A 34 8.31 -14.77 14.04
N PRO A 35 6.97 -14.67 13.98
CA PRO A 35 6.31 -13.37 13.86
C PRO A 35 6.86 -12.45 14.94
N VAL A 36 7.54 -11.39 14.56
CA VAL A 36 8.00 -10.37 15.52
C VAL A 36 6.73 -9.73 16.06
N GLU A 37 6.44 -10.00 17.33
CA GLU A 37 5.33 -9.36 18.03
C GLU A 37 5.59 -7.86 18.02
N ALA A 38 4.65 -7.07 17.50
CA ALA A 38 4.82 -5.63 17.40
C ALA A 38 4.81 -5.01 18.80
N ASP A 39 5.75 -4.09 19.07
CA ASP A 39 5.74 -3.30 20.30
C ASP A 39 4.40 -2.54 20.42
N PRO A 40 3.61 -2.78 21.48
CA PRO A 40 2.32 -2.11 21.70
C PRO A 40 2.41 -0.58 21.66
N ALA A 41 3.51 0.01 22.12
CA ALA A 41 3.72 1.46 22.08
C ALA A 41 3.88 1.96 20.65
N VAL A 42 4.52 1.19 19.77
CA VAL A 42 4.66 1.53 18.33
C VAL A 42 3.33 1.36 17.61
N VAL A 43 2.56 0.30 17.93
CA VAL A 43 1.21 0.10 17.40
C VAL A 43 0.31 1.28 17.75
N GLU A 44 0.33 1.73 19.00
CA GLU A 44 -0.46 2.88 19.45
C GLU A 44 -0.12 4.15 18.69
N ARG A 45 1.16 4.39 18.37
CA ARG A 45 1.57 5.55 17.57
C ARG A 45 1.00 5.49 16.15
N VAL A 46 1.01 4.32 15.51
CA VAL A 46 0.39 4.14 14.18
C VAL A 46 -1.13 4.37 14.26
N GLN A 47 -1.81 3.86 15.31
CA GLN A 47 -3.24 4.10 15.52
C GLN A 47 -3.56 5.59 15.70
N ARG A 48 -2.71 6.35 16.40
CA ARG A 48 -2.85 7.80 16.54
C ARG A 48 -2.66 8.51 15.21
N ALA A 49 -1.66 8.11 14.41
CA ALA A 49 -1.42 8.66 13.08
C ALA A 49 -2.60 8.37 12.12
N ASP A 50 -3.17 7.16 12.15
CA ASP A 50 -4.37 6.82 11.38
C ASP A 50 -5.57 7.69 11.78
N ALA A 51 -5.77 7.93 13.10
CA ALA A 51 -6.84 8.78 13.62
C ALA A 51 -6.66 10.28 13.25
N ILE A 52 -5.41 10.71 12.98
CA ILE A 52 -5.13 12.04 12.43
C ILE A 52 -5.46 12.09 10.94
N ARG A 53 -5.18 11.03 10.17
CA ARG A 53 -5.50 10.98 8.74
C ARG A 53 -7.00 10.99 8.50
N PHE A 54 -7.75 10.17 9.23
CA PHE A 54 -9.20 10.00 9.06
C PHE A 54 -9.92 9.84 10.40
N PRO A 55 -11.20 10.23 10.50
CA PRO A 55 -12.03 9.92 11.69
C PRO A 55 -12.10 8.41 11.95
N ARG A 56 -12.18 8.03 13.23
CA ARG A 56 -12.48 6.64 13.62
C ARG A 56 -13.96 6.34 13.49
N GLU A 57 -14.79 7.35 13.64
CA GLU A 57 -16.23 7.32 13.43
C GLU A 57 -16.54 7.18 11.95
N SER A 58 -17.79 6.89 11.63
CA SER A 58 -18.28 6.90 10.27
C SER A 58 -18.20 8.33 9.71
N PHE A 59 -17.69 8.49 8.52
CA PHE A 59 -17.50 9.80 7.90
C PHE A 59 -17.72 9.79 6.39
N GLN A 60 -17.91 10.98 5.86
CA GLN A 60 -17.88 11.27 4.43
C GLN A 60 -16.79 12.30 4.15
N THR A 61 -16.12 12.19 3.00
CA THR A 61 -15.22 13.22 2.47
C THR A 61 -15.27 13.24 0.95
N GLU A 62 -14.91 14.33 0.35
CA GLU A 62 -14.61 14.43 -1.08
C GLU A 62 -13.11 14.48 -1.27
N ILE A 63 -12.63 13.79 -2.31
CA ILE A 63 -11.21 13.71 -2.65
C ILE A 63 -11.07 14.07 -4.12
N VAL A 64 -10.35 15.16 -4.37
CA VAL A 64 -9.96 15.53 -5.73
C VAL A 64 -8.57 14.99 -5.99
N VAL A 65 -8.40 14.17 -7.01
CA VAL A 65 -7.11 13.65 -7.47
C VAL A 65 -6.73 14.33 -8.76
N ARG A 66 -5.61 15.06 -8.76
CA ARG A 66 -5.01 15.65 -9.96
C ARG A 66 -3.71 14.95 -10.28
N ASN A 67 -3.55 14.53 -11.53
CA ASN A 67 -2.36 13.86 -12.01
C ASN A 67 -1.51 14.83 -12.83
N TYR A 68 -0.19 14.78 -12.64
CA TYR A 68 0.78 15.61 -13.35
C TYR A 68 1.84 14.72 -13.99
N SER A 69 2.25 15.08 -15.19
CA SER A 69 3.40 14.50 -15.89
C SER A 69 4.36 15.62 -16.27
N ASN A 70 5.58 15.58 -15.72
CA ASN A 70 6.59 16.63 -15.92
C ASN A 70 6.08 18.06 -15.65
N GLY A 71 5.27 18.22 -14.60
CA GLY A 71 4.69 19.49 -14.18
C GLY A 71 3.45 19.93 -14.97
N VAL A 72 3.05 19.18 -16.01
CA VAL A 72 1.84 19.45 -16.78
C VAL A 72 0.66 18.71 -16.15
N GLU A 73 -0.42 19.45 -15.83
CA GLU A 73 -1.64 18.87 -15.32
C GLU A 73 -2.35 18.03 -16.42
N GLY A 74 -2.68 16.81 -16.07
CA GLY A 74 -3.43 15.86 -16.89
C GLY A 74 -4.82 15.63 -16.35
N ASP A 75 -5.20 14.34 -16.22
CA ASP A 75 -6.52 13.95 -15.74
C ASP A 75 -6.77 14.36 -14.29
N ALA A 76 -7.95 14.90 -14.03
CA ALA A 76 -8.48 15.11 -12.70
C ALA A 76 -9.71 14.22 -12.46
N ARG A 77 -9.82 13.69 -11.23
CA ARG A 77 -10.99 12.90 -10.80
C ARG A 77 -11.46 13.34 -9.44
N THR A 78 -12.77 13.39 -9.26
CA THR A 78 -13.38 13.69 -7.97
C THR A 78 -14.13 12.47 -7.47
N PHE A 79 -13.82 12.10 -6.24
CA PHE A 79 -14.45 10.97 -5.56
C PHE A 79 -15.15 11.42 -4.29
N ARG A 80 -16.29 10.80 -3.98
CA ARG A 80 -16.89 10.86 -2.65
C ARG A 80 -16.64 9.56 -1.93
N VAL A 81 -16.01 9.64 -0.77
CA VAL A 81 -15.70 8.50 0.09
C VAL A 81 -16.66 8.50 1.27
N LEU A 82 -17.34 7.38 1.47
CA LEU A 82 -18.15 7.07 2.65
C LEU A 82 -17.46 5.93 3.38
N SER A 83 -17.00 6.14 4.61
CA SER A 83 -16.27 5.12 5.38
C SER A 83 -16.88 4.90 6.74
N ARG A 84 -17.00 3.64 7.13
CA ARG A 84 -17.45 3.21 8.46
C ARG A 84 -16.38 2.30 9.08
N GLY A 85 -15.73 2.79 10.14
CA GLY A 85 -14.70 2.06 10.88
C GLY A 85 -13.45 1.75 10.05
N ASN A 86 -13.26 2.43 8.90
CA ASN A 86 -12.17 2.19 7.93
C ASN A 86 -12.11 0.75 7.36
N ASP A 87 -13.10 -0.09 7.63
CA ASP A 87 -13.22 -1.46 7.12
C ASP A 87 -14.35 -1.61 6.09
N ASN A 88 -15.34 -0.73 6.12
CA ASN A 88 -16.40 -0.67 5.15
C ASN A 88 -16.36 0.69 4.47
N THR A 89 -16.08 0.70 3.17
CA THR A 89 -15.94 1.94 2.41
C THR A 89 -16.66 1.85 1.08
N ILE A 90 -17.31 2.94 0.71
CA ILE A 90 -17.82 3.19 -0.64
C ILE A 90 -17.05 4.37 -1.20
N VAL A 91 -16.50 4.22 -2.41
CA VAL A 91 -15.88 5.31 -3.17
C VAL A 91 -16.72 5.53 -4.42
N LEU A 92 -17.39 6.67 -4.52
CA LEU A 92 -18.23 7.05 -5.65
C LEU A 92 -17.44 7.99 -6.56
N THR A 93 -17.37 7.69 -7.85
CA THR A 93 -16.82 8.63 -8.85
C THR A 93 -17.84 9.71 -9.15
N LEU A 94 -17.48 10.97 -8.88
CA LEU A 94 -18.30 12.15 -9.17
C LEU A 94 -17.91 12.80 -10.50
N GLU A 95 -16.61 12.87 -10.79
CA GLU A 95 -16.01 13.42 -12.00
C GLU A 95 -14.86 12.52 -12.48
N PRO A 96 -14.65 12.39 -13.80
CA PRO A 96 -15.37 13.05 -14.90
C PRO A 96 -16.78 12.49 -15.12
N ALA A 97 -17.62 13.23 -15.82
CA ALA A 97 -19.01 12.84 -16.11
C ALA A 97 -19.13 11.48 -16.83
N THR A 98 -18.12 11.11 -17.62
CA THR A 98 -18.05 9.82 -18.34
C THR A 98 -17.85 8.61 -17.42
N GLU A 99 -17.33 8.83 -16.22
CA GLU A 99 -17.09 7.79 -15.20
C GLU A 99 -18.07 7.90 -14.01
N ARG A 100 -18.97 8.91 -14.05
CA ARG A 100 -19.96 9.14 -12.99
C ARG A 100 -20.86 7.92 -12.79
N GLY A 101 -21.10 7.58 -11.51
CA GLY A 101 -21.86 6.40 -11.12
C GLY A 101 -21.03 5.14 -10.96
N GLN A 102 -19.75 5.14 -11.34
CA GLN A 102 -18.86 4.07 -10.92
C GLN A 102 -18.66 4.13 -9.40
N ALA A 103 -18.68 2.97 -8.77
CA ALA A 103 -18.51 2.86 -7.33
C ALA A 103 -17.57 1.71 -6.98
N LEU A 104 -16.69 1.93 -6.00
CA LEU A 104 -15.96 0.87 -5.33
C LEU A 104 -16.69 0.56 -4.01
N LEU A 105 -16.86 -0.71 -3.71
CA LEU A 105 -17.30 -1.20 -2.41
C LEU A 105 -16.18 -2.02 -1.78
N MET A 106 -15.70 -1.60 -0.62
CA MET A 106 -14.79 -2.36 0.20
C MET A 106 -15.52 -2.87 1.45
N ARG A 107 -15.30 -4.14 1.77
CA ARG A 107 -15.67 -4.76 3.06
C ARG A 107 -14.49 -5.57 3.58
N GLY A 108 -13.93 -5.15 4.71
CA GLY A 108 -12.66 -5.69 5.16
C GLY A 108 -11.55 -5.42 4.14
N ARG A 109 -11.04 -6.46 3.47
CA ARG A 109 -10.06 -6.35 2.37
C ARG A 109 -10.61 -6.77 1.01
N ASP A 110 -11.87 -7.15 0.95
CA ASP A 110 -12.53 -7.46 -0.30
C ASP A 110 -13.03 -6.18 -0.97
N LEU A 111 -12.63 -5.99 -2.21
CA LEU A 111 -12.97 -4.81 -3.01
C LEU A 111 -13.69 -5.22 -4.29
N TRP A 112 -14.79 -4.53 -4.60
CA TRP A 112 -15.54 -4.69 -5.85
C TRP A 112 -15.77 -3.35 -6.51
N VAL A 113 -15.73 -3.32 -7.86
CA VAL A 113 -16.17 -2.20 -8.67
C VAL A 113 -17.54 -2.48 -9.25
N PHE A 114 -18.38 -1.47 -9.20
CA PHE A 114 -19.68 -1.40 -9.84
C PHE A 114 -19.59 -0.34 -10.93
N MET A 115 -20.02 -0.70 -12.15
CA MET A 115 -20.05 0.19 -13.30
C MET A 115 -21.47 0.20 -13.86
N PRO A 116 -22.05 1.37 -14.23
CA PRO A 116 -23.40 1.45 -14.76
C PRO A 116 -23.65 0.55 -15.99
N SER A 117 -22.60 0.34 -16.79
CA SER A 117 -22.65 -0.48 -18.01
C SER A 117 -22.49 -1.98 -17.78
N VAL A 118 -22.22 -2.43 -16.55
CA VAL A 118 -21.91 -3.84 -16.24
C VAL A 118 -22.85 -4.36 -15.16
N SER A 119 -23.61 -5.40 -15.47
CA SER A 119 -24.65 -5.96 -14.59
C SER A 119 -24.10 -6.63 -13.34
N GLN A 120 -22.85 -7.09 -13.36
CA GLN A 120 -22.22 -7.78 -12.24
C GLN A 120 -20.98 -7.02 -11.74
N PRO A 121 -20.83 -6.86 -10.42
CA PRO A 121 -19.63 -6.24 -9.86
C PRO A 121 -18.40 -7.11 -10.10
N VAL A 122 -17.28 -6.45 -10.39
CA VAL A 122 -16.00 -7.10 -10.62
C VAL A 122 -15.13 -6.97 -9.38
N ARG A 123 -14.50 -8.06 -8.94
CA ARG A 123 -13.56 -8.04 -7.81
C ARG A 123 -12.24 -7.42 -8.25
N LEU A 124 -11.72 -6.50 -7.45
CA LEU A 124 -10.45 -5.83 -7.65
C LEU A 124 -9.49 -6.07 -6.48
N SER A 125 -8.19 -5.84 -6.73
CA SER A 125 -7.18 -5.77 -5.67
C SER A 125 -7.08 -4.35 -5.12
N LEU A 126 -6.82 -4.23 -3.81
CA LEU A 126 -6.49 -2.94 -3.18
C LEU A 126 -5.21 -2.33 -3.77
N ALA A 127 -4.23 -3.16 -4.15
CA ALA A 127 -2.97 -2.72 -4.75
C ALA A 127 -3.11 -2.28 -6.22
N GLN A 128 -4.23 -2.59 -6.89
CA GLN A 128 -4.44 -2.18 -8.27
C GLN A 128 -4.58 -0.66 -8.38
N ARG A 129 -3.95 -0.11 -9.42
CA ARG A 129 -4.00 1.33 -9.72
C ARG A 129 -5.44 1.77 -10.00
N LEU A 130 -5.86 2.85 -9.32
CA LEU A 130 -7.12 3.54 -9.57
C LEU A 130 -6.92 4.66 -10.60
N THR A 131 -6.00 5.58 -10.32
CA THR A 131 -5.63 6.70 -11.22
C THR A 131 -4.25 7.22 -10.86
N GLY A 132 -3.44 7.63 -11.85
CA GLY A 132 -2.10 8.16 -11.62
C GLY A 132 -1.26 7.27 -10.69
N GLN A 133 -0.80 7.84 -9.58
CA GLN A 133 -0.05 7.12 -8.55
C GLN A 133 -0.94 6.53 -7.45
N VAL A 134 -2.25 6.72 -7.52
CA VAL A 134 -3.22 6.30 -6.51
C VAL A 134 -3.67 4.87 -6.77
N ALA A 135 -3.53 3.99 -5.78
CA ALA A 135 -4.11 2.65 -5.78
C ALA A 135 -5.53 2.68 -5.18
N ASN A 136 -6.33 1.66 -5.45
CA ASN A 136 -7.67 1.52 -4.88
C ASN A 136 -7.66 1.63 -3.35
N GLY A 137 -6.69 0.99 -2.70
CA GLY A 137 -6.54 0.99 -1.25
C GLY A 137 -6.19 2.35 -0.65
N ASP A 138 -5.57 3.25 -1.41
CA ASP A 138 -5.22 4.58 -0.92
C ASP A 138 -6.47 5.43 -0.62
N LEU A 139 -7.57 5.20 -1.34
CA LEU A 139 -8.86 5.84 -1.08
C LEU A 139 -9.79 4.99 -0.22
N ALA A 140 -9.80 3.68 -0.45
CA ALA A 140 -10.79 2.81 0.18
C ALA A 140 -10.39 2.39 1.60
N ARG A 141 -9.07 2.36 1.93
CA ARG A 141 -8.60 1.80 3.18
C ARG A 141 -7.50 2.61 3.84
N ALA A 142 -7.81 3.22 4.97
CA ALA A 142 -6.90 4.08 5.74
C ALA A 142 -6.52 3.47 7.10
N ASN A 143 -6.24 2.17 7.16
CA ASN A 143 -6.03 1.42 8.40
C ASN A 143 -4.62 0.79 8.43
N PHE A 144 -3.59 1.61 8.63
CA PHE A 144 -2.23 1.09 8.72
C PHE A 144 -2.03 0.21 9.95
N ALA A 145 -2.61 0.59 11.08
CA ALA A 145 -2.49 -0.17 12.33
C ALA A 145 -3.13 -1.58 12.24
N GLY A 146 -4.16 -1.77 11.40
CA GLY A 146 -4.82 -3.06 11.21
C GLY A 146 -4.25 -3.88 10.05
N ASP A 147 -3.49 -3.24 9.15
CA ASP A 147 -2.97 -3.87 7.93
C ASP A 147 -1.49 -4.22 8.02
N TYR A 148 -0.78 -3.64 8.97
CA TYR A 148 0.66 -3.81 9.08
C TYR A 148 1.09 -4.12 10.51
N THR A 149 2.17 -4.88 10.63
CA THR A 149 2.93 -5.05 11.85
C THR A 149 4.03 -3.98 11.87
N PRO A 150 3.96 -2.97 12.75
CA PRO A 150 4.93 -1.89 12.80
C PRO A 150 6.15 -2.25 13.64
N ALA A 151 7.32 -1.74 13.23
CA ALA A 151 8.55 -1.76 14.02
C ALA A 151 9.21 -0.38 13.97
N LEU A 152 9.80 0.06 15.09
CA LEU A 152 10.59 1.30 15.12
C LEU A 152 11.91 1.06 14.40
N ALA A 153 12.17 1.82 13.32
CA ALA A 153 13.39 1.73 12.53
C ALA A 153 14.44 2.80 12.92
N GLY A 154 14.00 3.90 13.54
CA GLY A 154 14.91 4.97 13.95
C GLY A 154 14.23 6.32 14.12
N LYS A 155 15.04 7.37 14.10
CA LYS A 155 14.60 8.76 14.14
C LYS A 155 15.29 9.55 13.04
N GLU A 156 14.55 10.44 12.41
CA GLU A 156 15.05 11.36 11.38
C GLU A 156 14.42 12.74 11.56
N THR A 157 14.87 13.70 10.80
CA THR A 157 14.26 15.05 10.74
C THR A 157 13.70 15.24 9.33
N ILE A 158 12.41 15.53 9.23
CA ILE A 158 11.72 15.81 7.95
C ILE A 158 11.32 17.28 7.95
N ASP A 159 11.88 18.05 7.04
CA ASP A 159 11.61 19.50 6.89
C ASP A 159 11.66 20.26 8.24
N GLY A 160 12.70 19.97 9.05
CA GLY A 160 12.90 20.56 10.37
C GLY A 160 12.06 19.95 11.51
N THR A 161 11.20 18.98 11.23
CA THR A 161 10.37 18.31 12.24
C THR A 161 11.01 16.99 12.68
N PRO A 162 11.31 16.77 13.98
CA PRO A 162 11.74 15.48 14.49
C PRO A 162 10.69 14.40 14.26
N ALA A 163 11.09 13.28 13.68
CA ALA A 163 10.20 12.20 13.27
C ALA A 163 10.70 10.85 13.75
N LEU A 164 9.76 10.00 14.12
CA LEU A 164 9.98 8.55 14.24
C LEU A 164 9.85 7.92 12.87
N VAL A 165 10.78 7.03 12.54
CA VAL A 165 10.75 6.21 11.34
C VAL A 165 10.25 4.82 11.71
N LEU A 166 9.13 4.41 11.11
CA LEU A 166 8.50 3.13 11.35
C LEU A 166 8.56 2.28 10.07
N ASP A 167 9.00 1.03 10.18
CA ASP A 167 8.84 0.04 9.12
C ASP A 167 7.57 -0.78 9.40
N LEU A 168 6.64 -0.75 8.47
CA LEU A 168 5.35 -1.40 8.52
C LEU A 168 5.36 -2.59 7.56
N ALA A 169 5.35 -3.83 8.07
CA ALA A 169 5.28 -5.05 7.27
C ALA A 169 3.83 -5.50 7.10
N ALA A 170 3.38 -5.77 5.88
CA ALA A 170 2.01 -6.22 5.62
C ALA A 170 1.70 -7.52 6.36
N VAL A 171 0.52 -7.59 7.01
CA VAL A 171 0.06 -8.79 7.72
C VAL A 171 -0.29 -9.94 6.78
N ASP A 172 -0.68 -9.64 5.54
CA ASP A 172 -0.92 -10.61 4.48
C ASP A 172 -0.83 -9.97 3.07
N ARG A 173 -0.98 -10.80 2.02
CA ARG A 173 -0.88 -10.36 0.62
C ARG A 173 -2.09 -9.57 0.10
N GLY A 174 -3.18 -9.50 0.85
CA GLY A 174 -4.38 -8.73 0.48
C GLY A 174 -4.26 -7.25 0.81
N VAL A 175 -3.20 -6.83 1.51
CA VAL A 175 -2.92 -5.44 1.85
C VAL A 175 -2.42 -4.68 0.61
N THR A 176 -2.63 -3.37 0.58
CA THR A 176 -2.32 -2.53 -0.59
C THR A 176 -0.84 -2.57 -0.99
N TYR A 177 0.08 -2.54 -0.03
CA TYR A 177 1.54 -2.58 -0.24
C TYR A 177 2.18 -3.65 0.63
N ALA A 178 3.25 -4.27 0.16
CA ALA A 178 3.94 -5.30 0.94
C ALA A 178 4.68 -4.73 2.15
N ARG A 179 5.16 -3.49 2.05
CA ARG A 179 5.82 -2.75 3.14
C ARG A 179 5.59 -1.26 2.95
N VAL A 180 5.49 -0.56 4.09
CA VAL A 180 5.47 0.92 4.13
C VAL A 180 6.56 1.38 5.09
N ARG A 181 7.40 2.31 4.68
CA ARG A 181 8.24 3.08 5.60
C ARG A 181 7.54 4.39 5.89
N TYR A 182 7.32 4.68 7.16
CA TYR A 182 6.40 5.73 7.59
C TYR A 182 7.08 6.67 8.58
N TRP A 183 7.05 7.94 8.27
CA TRP A 183 7.56 9.01 9.13
C TRP A 183 6.39 9.72 9.79
N ILE A 184 6.37 9.69 11.12
CA ILE A 184 5.40 10.42 11.94
C ILE A 184 6.14 11.37 12.87
N ALA A 185 5.60 12.57 13.09
CA ALA A 185 6.20 13.54 14.00
C ALA A 185 6.27 12.95 15.43
N GLU A 186 7.43 13.08 16.07
CA GLU A 186 7.67 12.52 17.41
C GLU A 186 6.74 13.14 18.47
N ALA A 187 6.41 14.42 18.33
CA ALA A 187 5.63 15.17 19.30
C ALA A 187 4.15 14.82 19.32
N ASP A 188 3.51 14.67 18.15
CA ASP A 188 2.05 14.60 18.02
C ASP A 188 1.54 13.43 17.15
N ASN A 189 2.45 12.62 16.61
CA ASN A 189 2.18 11.48 15.70
C ASN A 189 1.55 11.87 14.36
N ARG A 190 1.56 13.15 13.95
CA ARG A 190 1.07 13.54 12.64
C ARG A 190 1.92 12.90 11.54
N PRO A 191 1.30 12.36 10.47
CA PRO A 191 2.03 11.79 9.35
C PRO A 191 2.78 12.90 8.60
N LEU A 192 4.02 12.60 8.19
CA LEU A 192 4.87 13.54 7.44
C LEU A 192 5.16 12.99 6.04
N LYS A 193 5.62 11.73 5.98
CA LYS A 193 6.06 11.06 4.76
C LYS A 193 5.76 9.57 4.83
N ALA A 194 5.52 8.95 3.68
CA ALA A 194 5.48 7.49 3.54
C ALA A 194 6.17 7.04 2.26
N GLU A 195 6.82 5.90 2.31
CA GLU A 195 7.40 5.21 1.17
C GLU A 195 6.74 3.84 1.03
N PHE A 196 6.28 3.51 -0.17
CA PHE A 196 5.51 2.30 -0.44
C PHE A 196 6.29 1.33 -1.31
N TYR A 197 6.37 0.08 -0.85
CA TYR A 197 7.22 -0.94 -1.46
C TYR A 197 6.43 -2.14 -1.96
N ALA A 198 6.87 -2.67 -3.11
CA ALA A 198 6.41 -3.94 -3.64
C ALA A 198 6.95 -5.13 -2.82
N LEU A 199 6.41 -6.32 -3.03
CA LEU A 199 6.89 -7.57 -2.43
C LEU A 199 8.38 -7.86 -2.77
N SER A 200 8.85 -7.41 -3.94
CA SER A 200 10.26 -7.51 -4.35
C SER A 200 11.20 -6.57 -3.57
N GLY A 201 10.68 -5.75 -2.66
CA GLY A 201 11.45 -4.72 -1.97
C GLY A 201 11.67 -3.44 -2.79
N ARG A 202 11.16 -3.36 -4.02
CA ARG A 202 11.30 -2.18 -4.88
C ARG A 202 10.40 -1.06 -4.39
N LEU A 203 10.97 0.15 -4.24
CA LEU A 203 10.21 1.36 -3.96
C LEU A 203 9.29 1.67 -5.16
N LEU A 204 8.00 1.86 -4.89
CA LEU A 204 6.98 2.16 -5.89
C LEU A 204 6.70 3.66 -5.97
N LYS A 205 6.50 4.28 -4.81
CA LYS A 205 6.16 5.70 -4.70
C LYS A 205 6.49 6.26 -3.33
N VAL A 206 6.59 7.59 -3.27
CA VAL A 206 6.75 8.37 -2.05
C VAL A 206 5.53 9.27 -1.87
N ALA A 207 5.00 9.36 -0.66
CA ALA A 207 3.92 10.28 -0.31
C ALA A 207 4.37 11.29 0.73
N ARG A 208 3.91 12.54 0.61
CA ARG A 208 4.09 13.61 1.58
C ARG A 208 2.73 14.11 2.04
N TYR A 209 2.57 14.29 3.36
CA TYR A 209 1.34 14.78 3.98
C TYR A 209 1.51 16.25 4.30
N GLU A 210 0.67 17.08 3.71
CA GLU A 210 0.82 18.53 3.69
C GLU A 210 -0.49 19.25 4.04
N ASP A 211 -0.43 20.59 4.17
CA ASP A 211 -1.58 21.47 4.37
C ASP A 211 -2.48 21.03 5.53
N PHE A 212 -1.89 20.93 6.73
CA PHE A 212 -2.63 20.55 7.93
C PHE A 212 -3.63 21.64 8.32
N ARG A 213 -4.93 21.31 8.27
CA ARG A 213 -6.05 22.20 8.60
C ARG A 213 -7.09 21.47 9.43
N GLU A 214 -7.94 22.24 10.09
CA GLU A 214 -9.07 21.65 10.79
C GLU A 214 -10.07 21.06 9.79
N LEU A 215 -10.39 19.77 9.96
CA LEU A 215 -11.31 19.01 9.12
C LEU A 215 -11.98 17.93 9.96
N ALA A 216 -13.32 17.93 10.03
CA ALA A 216 -14.09 17.04 10.89
C ALA A 216 -13.64 17.11 12.37
N GLY A 217 -13.48 18.34 12.93
CA GLY A 217 -13.18 18.58 14.34
C GLY A 217 -11.76 18.24 14.79
N ARG A 218 -10.81 18.03 13.85
CA ARG A 218 -9.40 17.75 14.16
C ARG A 218 -8.49 18.29 13.07
N VAL A 219 -7.27 18.71 13.46
CA VAL A 219 -6.22 19.06 12.48
C VAL A 219 -5.76 17.80 11.75
N ARG A 220 -5.89 17.82 10.40
CA ARG A 220 -5.60 16.71 9.48
C ARG A 220 -4.81 17.19 8.28
N PRO A 221 -4.01 16.33 7.62
CA PRO A 221 -3.47 16.67 6.32
C PRO A 221 -4.61 16.79 5.32
N THR A 222 -4.70 17.91 4.62
CA THR A 222 -5.71 18.13 3.58
C THR A 222 -5.14 17.98 2.18
N ARG A 223 -3.83 17.76 2.07
CA ARG A 223 -3.11 17.51 0.82
C ARG A 223 -2.16 16.33 0.97
N LEU A 224 -2.22 15.41 0.01
CA LEU A 224 -1.30 14.28 -0.09
C LEU A 224 -0.68 14.30 -1.47
N VAL A 225 0.65 14.43 -1.54
CA VAL A 225 1.41 14.40 -2.80
C VAL A 225 2.05 13.04 -2.93
N MET A 226 1.75 12.32 -4.00
CA MET A 226 2.32 11.01 -4.32
C MET A 226 3.19 11.10 -5.57
N GLU A 227 4.47 10.79 -5.44
CA GLU A 227 5.46 10.79 -6.52
C GLU A 227 5.82 9.36 -6.90
N ASP A 228 5.86 9.05 -8.20
CA ASP A 228 6.34 7.77 -8.71
C ASP A 228 7.86 7.65 -8.48
N ALA A 229 8.30 6.59 -7.81
CA ALA A 229 9.72 6.37 -7.55
C ALA A 229 10.48 5.80 -8.76
N LEU A 230 9.77 5.31 -9.78
CA LEU A 230 10.32 4.64 -10.96
C LEU A 230 10.33 5.56 -12.19
N LYS A 231 9.36 6.47 -12.23
CA LYS A 231 9.19 7.39 -13.36
C LYS A 231 9.17 8.83 -12.85
N GLN A 232 10.29 9.50 -13.01
CA GLN A 232 10.44 10.90 -12.60
C GLN A 232 9.41 11.80 -13.27
N GLY A 233 8.88 12.77 -12.51
CA GLY A 233 7.91 13.75 -12.99
C GLY A 233 6.45 13.27 -12.99
N GLU A 234 6.16 12.01 -12.66
CA GLU A 234 4.80 11.52 -12.49
C GLU A 234 4.35 11.74 -11.04
N VAL A 235 3.37 12.59 -10.85
CA VAL A 235 2.87 13.01 -9.52
C VAL A 235 1.35 12.96 -9.49
N SER A 236 0.78 12.49 -8.38
CA SER A 236 -0.64 12.63 -8.08
C SER A 236 -0.82 13.45 -6.81
N VAL A 237 -1.67 14.44 -6.86
CA VAL A 237 -2.03 15.29 -5.72
C VAL A 237 -3.47 14.99 -5.33
N LEU A 238 -3.66 14.54 -4.09
CA LEU A 238 -4.97 14.32 -3.50
C LEU A 238 -5.29 15.49 -2.57
N THR A 239 -6.45 16.13 -2.79
CA THR A 239 -6.96 17.17 -1.89
C THR A 239 -8.21 16.64 -1.21
N TYR A 240 -8.25 16.71 0.12
CA TYR A 240 -9.38 16.27 0.95
C TYR A 240 -10.25 17.46 1.30
N GLU A 241 -11.53 17.34 0.98
CA GLU A 241 -12.51 18.41 1.15
C GLU A 241 -13.80 17.85 1.78
N ASN A 242 -14.62 18.76 2.34
CA ASN A 242 -15.99 18.44 2.79
C ASN A 242 -16.06 17.21 3.72
N MET A 243 -15.00 16.98 4.53
CA MET A 243 -14.99 15.88 5.48
C MET A 243 -15.91 16.18 6.65
N ASN A 244 -16.82 15.27 6.93
CA ASN A 244 -17.70 15.36 8.09
C ASN A 244 -18.01 13.99 8.67
N VAL A 245 -18.12 13.92 9.99
CA VAL A 245 -18.62 12.76 10.71
C VAL A 245 -20.12 12.69 10.49
N ARG A 246 -20.62 11.49 10.12
CA ARG A 246 -22.05 11.25 9.92
C ARG A 246 -22.40 9.78 10.18
N ASP A 247 -23.64 9.53 10.57
CA ASP A 247 -24.10 8.15 10.67
C ASP A 247 -24.22 7.52 9.27
N LEU A 248 -23.59 6.36 9.12
CA LEU A 248 -23.60 5.56 7.90
C LEU A 248 -24.04 4.14 8.26
N PRO A 249 -25.34 3.82 8.12
CA PRO A 249 -25.86 2.50 8.46
C PRO A 249 -25.18 1.38 7.68
N GLU A 250 -24.91 0.24 8.31
CA GLU A 250 -24.19 -0.88 7.69
C GLU A 250 -24.83 -1.39 6.39
N ARG A 251 -26.18 -1.31 6.31
CA ARG A 251 -26.94 -1.67 5.09
C ARG A 251 -26.53 -0.91 3.83
N MET A 252 -25.86 0.25 3.96
CA MET A 252 -25.34 0.99 2.80
C MET A 252 -24.17 0.27 2.15
N PHE A 253 -23.38 -0.49 2.93
CA PHE A 253 -22.17 -1.15 2.46
C PHE A 253 -22.49 -2.55 1.91
N THR A 254 -23.50 -2.64 1.04
CA THR A 254 -23.92 -3.89 0.39
C THR A 254 -24.00 -3.72 -1.13
N ARG A 255 -23.84 -4.83 -1.86
CA ARG A 255 -23.96 -4.83 -3.33
C ARG A 255 -25.36 -4.40 -3.78
N GLU A 256 -26.40 -4.76 -3.02
CA GLU A 256 -27.79 -4.43 -3.28
C GLU A 256 -28.03 -2.93 -3.15
N TYR A 257 -27.40 -2.29 -2.16
CA TYR A 257 -27.50 -0.85 -1.97
C TYR A 257 -26.84 -0.09 -3.12
N LEU A 258 -25.63 -0.50 -3.55
CA LEU A 258 -24.92 0.15 -4.64
C LEU A 258 -25.66 0.06 -5.98
N ARG A 259 -26.39 -1.03 -6.24
CA ARG A 259 -27.25 -1.14 -7.42
C ARG A 259 -28.40 -0.13 -7.44
N ARG A 260 -28.78 0.42 -6.30
CA ARG A 260 -29.85 1.43 -6.17
C ARG A 260 -29.32 2.87 -6.31
N LEU A 261 -28.01 3.05 -6.24
CA LEU A 261 -27.34 4.35 -6.40
C LEU A 261 -27.04 4.67 -7.87
N GLN A 262 -27.17 3.70 -8.75
CA GLN A 262 -27.07 3.82 -10.20
C GLN A 262 -28.45 4.11 -10.79
#